data_806a34bd48cd94be23fbc972b85f70ab
#
_entry.id   806a34bd48cd94be23fbc972b85f70ab
#
_cell.length_a   1.000
_cell.length_b   1.000
_cell.length_c   1.000
_cell.angle_alpha   90.00
_cell.angle_beta   90.00
_cell.angle_gamma   90.00
#
_symmetry.space_group_name_H-M   'P 1'
#
loop_
_entity.id
_entity.type
_entity.pdbx_description
1 polymer ?
#
loop_
_entity_poly.entity_id
_entity_poly.type
_entity_poly.pdbx_seq_one_letter_code
_entity_poly.pdbx_strand_id
1 'polypeptide(L)'
;MDYLDSDIKYVSGVGEVRAKLLERELGIRTLGDMLRHFPFRYIDRTRIYRIAEITDGAGLAYVQFRARVTGVGYAGEGRRRRFTAYVQDPSGSAELVWFQGIKWIEKRVEVGREYLVFGRPSFYRGTLSMAHPELETMEQALSRKAESGMQGIYPSTEKLSNQLGTKGMYQIVCNLWRLVRDRISDPLPESLRTQYGLIPLREAFYNIHFPQSQELLRQAQYRLKFDELLGVQLNVQSRRTARLAKSDGFLFPKVGEVFNTFYNSKLPFPLTGAQKRVVREIRQDTVTGFQMNRLLQGDVGSGKTLVALLSMLLAVDNGFQACMMAPTEILARQHFATITRMLDGMPVRVAILTGASKTAE
;
A
#
# COMPACT_ATOMS: atom_id res chain seq x y z
N MET A 1 -4.62 -9.49 -26.90
CA MET A 1 -5.30 -9.10 -25.63
C MET A 1 -5.02 -10.18 -24.61
N ASP A 2 -4.50 -9.82 -23.48
CA ASP A 2 -4.36 -10.77 -22.37
C ASP A 2 -5.77 -11.17 -21.90
N TYR A 3 -5.96 -12.44 -21.56
CA TYR A 3 -7.26 -12.92 -21.04
C TYR A 3 -7.69 -12.14 -19.77
N LEU A 4 -6.74 -11.67 -19.00
CA LEU A 4 -6.97 -10.84 -17.82
C LEU A 4 -7.53 -9.44 -18.13
N ASP A 5 -7.45 -8.97 -19.38
CA ASP A 5 -8.07 -7.72 -19.85
C ASP A 5 -9.58 -7.88 -20.15
N SER A 6 -10.10 -9.10 -20.07
CA SER A 6 -11.54 -9.35 -20.30
C SER A 6 -12.39 -8.69 -19.21
N ASP A 7 -13.60 -8.29 -19.62
CA ASP A 7 -14.56 -7.58 -18.75
C ASP A 7 -14.99 -8.44 -17.55
N ILE A 8 -15.01 -7.84 -16.36
CA ILE A 8 -15.39 -8.47 -15.09
C ILE A 8 -16.84 -9.00 -15.08
N LYS A 9 -17.72 -8.50 -15.93
CA LYS A 9 -19.12 -8.95 -16.02
C LYS A 9 -19.27 -10.44 -16.35
N TYR A 10 -18.26 -11.05 -16.96
CA TYR A 10 -18.27 -12.48 -17.31
C TYR A 10 -17.98 -13.40 -16.12
N VAL A 11 -17.61 -12.85 -14.97
CA VAL A 11 -17.46 -13.63 -13.74
C VAL A 11 -18.83 -13.97 -13.17
N SER A 12 -19.05 -15.26 -12.89
CA SER A 12 -20.30 -15.71 -12.26
C SER A 12 -20.55 -14.95 -10.96
N GLY A 13 -21.77 -14.38 -10.84
CA GLY A 13 -22.17 -13.57 -9.69
C GLY A 13 -21.92 -12.07 -9.85
N VAL A 14 -21.34 -11.60 -10.97
CA VAL A 14 -21.16 -10.16 -11.24
C VAL A 14 -22.30 -9.62 -12.13
N GLY A 15 -22.35 -9.98 -13.40
CA GLY A 15 -23.30 -9.44 -14.36
C GLY A 15 -23.13 -7.92 -14.59
N GLU A 16 -23.95 -7.34 -15.47
CA GLU A 16 -23.78 -5.93 -15.89
C GLU A 16 -23.99 -4.90 -14.77
N VAL A 17 -24.97 -5.12 -13.88
CA VAL A 17 -25.29 -4.17 -12.83
C VAL A 17 -24.16 -4.06 -11.81
N ARG A 18 -23.63 -5.20 -11.36
CA ARG A 18 -22.53 -5.23 -10.40
C ARG A 18 -21.21 -4.83 -11.04
N ALA A 19 -20.99 -5.12 -12.32
CA ALA A 19 -19.81 -4.65 -13.05
C ALA A 19 -19.73 -3.12 -13.08
N LYS A 20 -20.83 -2.44 -13.43
CA LYS A 20 -20.92 -0.96 -13.38
C LYS A 20 -20.70 -0.41 -11.97
N LEU A 21 -21.18 -1.12 -10.95
CA LEU A 21 -20.96 -0.71 -9.57
C LEU A 21 -19.52 -0.87 -9.13
N LEU A 22 -18.86 -1.98 -9.47
CA LEU A 22 -17.45 -2.25 -9.21
C LEU A 22 -16.54 -1.23 -9.91
N GLU A 23 -16.86 -0.90 -11.16
CA GLU A 23 -16.14 0.13 -11.91
C GLU A 23 -16.25 1.50 -11.24
N ARG A 24 -17.47 1.93 -10.90
CA ARG A 24 -17.70 3.25 -10.31
C ARG A 24 -17.12 3.41 -8.91
N GLU A 25 -17.24 2.40 -8.07
CA GLU A 25 -16.88 2.49 -6.65
C GLU A 25 -15.42 2.07 -6.37
N LEU A 26 -14.84 1.20 -7.20
CA LEU A 26 -13.49 0.64 -6.98
C LEU A 26 -12.58 0.74 -8.22
N GLY A 27 -13.06 1.22 -9.35
CA GLY A 27 -12.29 1.28 -10.61
C GLY A 27 -12.04 -0.09 -11.24
N ILE A 28 -12.74 -1.14 -10.81
CA ILE A 28 -12.55 -2.52 -11.29
C ILE A 28 -13.37 -2.73 -12.55
N ARG A 29 -12.70 -2.96 -13.71
CA ARG A 29 -13.30 -3.20 -15.01
C ARG A 29 -13.02 -4.59 -15.55
N THR A 30 -11.80 -5.09 -15.28
CA THR A 30 -11.29 -6.33 -15.88
C THR A 30 -11.11 -7.45 -14.85
N LEU A 31 -10.92 -8.68 -15.35
CA LEU A 31 -10.55 -9.82 -14.51
C LEU A 31 -9.24 -9.54 -13.78
N GLY A 32 -8.29 -8.90 -14.45
CA GLY A 32 -6.99 -8.52 -13.88
C GLY A 32 -7.10 -7.48 -12.79
N ASP A 33 -7.99 -6.48 -12.91
CA ASP A 33 -8.24 -5.50 -11.85
C ASP A 33 -8.77 -6.18 -10.59
N MET A 34 -9.75 -7.06 -10.76
CA MET A 34 -10.33 -7.79 -9.63
C MET A 34 -9.33 -8.75 -8.98
N LEU A 35 -8.47 -9.40 -9.77
CA LEU A 35 -7.41 -10.27 -9.25
C LEU A 35 -6.36 -9.48 -8.45
N ARG A 36 -6.17 -8.20 -8.76
CA ARG A 36 -5.27 -7.28 -8.02
C ARG A 36 -5.96 -6.48 -6.93
N HIS A 37 -7.27 -6.65 -6.75
CA HIS A 37 -7.99 -6.08 -5.62
C HIS A 37 -7.75 -6.92 -4.38
N PHE A 38 -6.63 -6.68 -3.69
CA PHE A 38 -6.15 -7.50 -2.59
C PHE A 38 -6.92 -7.26 -1.30
N PRO A 39 -7.07 -8.30 -0.46
CA PRO A 39 -7.56 -8.14 0.90
C PRO A 39 -6.64 -7.22 1.71
N PHE A 40 -7.21 -6.30 2.49
CA PHE A 40 -6.45 -5.46 3.42
C PHE A 40 -6.26 -6.11 4.78
N ARG A 41 -7.04 -7.13 5.09
CA ARG A 41 -7.00 -7.87 6.34
C ARG A 41 -7.49 -9.32 6.12
N TYR A 42 -7.02 -10.21 6.97
CA TYR A 42 -7.43 -11.61 7.00
C TYR A 42 -8.05 -11.96 8.34
N ILE A 43 -9.06 -12.80 8.30
CA ILE A 43 -9.72 -13.35 9.48
C ILE A 43 -9.40 -14.83 9.50
N ASP A 44 -8.79 -15.27 10.59
CA ASP A 44 -8.57 -16.68 10.83
C ASP A 44 -9.87 -17.33 11.30
N ARG A 45 -10.42 -18.23 10.47
CA ARG A 45 -11.60 -19.04 10.79
C ARG A 45 -11.23 -20.48 11.16
N THR A 46 -9.96 -20.79 11.35
CA THR A 46 -9.54 -22.12 11.80
C THR A 46 -9.70 -22.30 13.30
N ARG A 47 -9.53 -21.20 14.05
CA ARG A 47 -9.60 -21.24 15.50
C ARG A 47 -11.04 -21.12 16.00
N ILE A 48 -11.53 -22.15 16.66
CA ILE A 48 -12.79 -22.14 17.38
C ILE A 48 -12.48 -21.86 18.85
N TYR A 49 -12.94 -20.71 19.34
CA TYR A 49 -12.77 -20.29 20.73
C TYR A 49 -13.85 -20.92 21.61
N ARG A 50 -13.57 -21.10 22.88
CA ARG A 50 -14.60 -21.27 23.92
C ARG A 50 -15.10 -19.88 24.31
N ILE A 51 -16.38 -19.78 24.69
CA ILE A 51 -16.96 -18.47 25.08
C ILE A 51 -16.17 -17.82 26.21
N ALA A 52 -15.71 -18.60 27.19
CA ALA A 52 -14.89 -18.10 28.29
C ALA A 52 -13.50 -17.56 27.88
N GLU A 53 -12.96 -17.97 26.74
CA GLU A 53 -11.67 -17.46 26.24
C GLU A 53 -11.81 -16.07 25.58
N ILE A 54 -13.04 -15.66 25.26
CA ILE A 54 -13.33 -14.37 24.62
C ILE A 54 -13.55 -13.37 25.74
N THR A 55 -12.52 -12.55 26.04
CA THR A 55 -12.56 -11.56 27.11
C THR A 55 -12.47 -10.15 26.58
N ASP A 56 -13.04 -9.20 27.32
CA ASP A 56 -12.92 -7.77 27.05
C ASP A 56 -11.45 -7.35 27.30
N GLY A 57 -10.78 -6.85 26.29
CA GLY A 57 -9.35 -6.54 26.36
C GLY A 57 -8.41 -7.54 25.65
N ALA A 58 -8.90 -8.69 25.20
CA ALA A 58 -8.11 -9.63 24.39
C ALA A 58 -7.75 -9.11 22.99
N GLY A 59 -8.24 -7.92 22.59
CA GLY A 59 -7.95 -7.30 21.29
C GLY A 59 -8.46 -8.09 20.08
N LEU A 60 -9.37 -9.03 20.28
CA LEU A 60 -9.90 -9.91 19.25
C LEU A 60 -10.82 -9.13 18.31
N ALA A 61 -10.41 -8.94 17.07
CA ALA A 61 -11.20 -8.21 16.08
C ALA A 61 -12.42 -9.00 15.59
N TYR A 62 -12.28 -10.32 15.45
CA TYR A 62 -13.34 -11.27 15.11
C TYR A 62 -13.02 -12.60 15.77
N VAL A 63 -14.07 -13.32 16.16
CA VAL A 63 -13.96 -14.64 16.78
C VAL A 63 -14.96 -15.60 16.20
N GLN A 64 -14.65 -16.89 16.26
CA GLN A 64 -15.53 -17.97 15.91
C GLN A 64 -15.64 -18.92 17.10
N PHE A 65 -16.86 -19.26 17.49
CA PHE A 65 -17.13 -20.22 18.54
C PHE A 65 -18.33 -21.09 18.20
N ARG A 66 -18.40 -22.26 18.81
CA ARG A 66 -19.50 -23.19 18.66
C ARG A 66 -20.40 -23.07 19.88
N ALA A 67 -21.72 -22.89 19.66
CA ALA A 67 -22.67 -22.77 20.75
C ALA A 67 -24.04 -23.27 20.36
N ARG A 68 -24.81 -23.71 21.35
CA ARG A 68 -26.21 -24.13 21.23
C ARG A 68 -27.14 -22.98 21.57
N VAL A 69 -28.18 -22.77 20.77
CA VAL A 69 -29.22 -21.78 21.08
C VAL A 69 -30.08 -22.27 22.21
N THR A 70 -30.10 -21.53 23.32
CA THR A 70 -30.89 -21.86 24.53
C THR A 70 -32.23 -21.16 24.55
N GLY A 71 -32.36 -20.03 23.85
CA GLY A 71 -33.60 -19.27 23.77
C GLY A 71 -33.52 -18.14 22.76
N VAL A 72 -34.66 -17.59 22.42
CA VAL A 72 -34.77 -16.42 21.55
C VAL A 72 -35.72 -15.39 22.17
N GLY A 73 -35.52 -14.12 21.86
CA GLY A 73 -36.33 -13.06 22.38
C GLY A 73 -36.40 -11.84 21.46
N TYR A 74 -37.35 -10.97 21.74
CA TYR A 74 -37.50 -9.67 21.07
C TYR A 74 -37.42 -8.56 22.08
N ALA A 75 -36.78 -7.47 21.74
CA ALA A 75 -36.72 -6.28 22.56
C ALA A 75 -36.88 -5.04 21.69
N GLY A 76 -37.50 -3.97 22.28
CA GLY A 76 -37.79 -2.71 21.62
C GLY A 76 -39.05 -2.76 20.74
N GLU A 77 -39.56 -1.57 20.39
CA GLU A 77 -40.76 -1.40 19.56
C GLU A 77 -40.44 -0.61 18.29
N GLY A 78 -41.25 -0.84 17.25
CA GLY A 78 -41.15 -0.13 15.97
C GLY A 78 -39.80 -0.28 15.31
N ARG A 79 -39.13 0.83 14.93
CA ARG A 79 -37.79 0.85 14.29
C ARG A 79 -36.64 0.42 15.20
N ARG A 80 -36.89 0.32 16.52
CA ARG A 80 -35.89 -0.14 17.51
C ARG A 80 -36.04 -1.61 17.87
N ARG A 81 -36.96 -2.34 17.23
CA ARG A 81 -37.12 -3.78 17.45
C ARG A 81 -35.87 -4.53 17.08
N ARG A 82 -35.41 -5.37 18.00
CA ARG A 82 -34.25 -6.27 17.79
C ARG A 82 -34.62 -7.71 18.09
N PHE A 83 -34.05 -8.62 17.37
CA PHE A 83 -34.10 -10.06 17.65
C PHE A 83 -32.84 -10.47 18.39
N THR A 84 -32.96 -11.23 19.45
CA THR A 84 -31.84 -11.71 20.26
C THR A 84 -31.93 -13.24 20.37
N ALA A 85 -30.84 -13.92 20.11
CA ALA A 85 -30.68 -15.33 20.43
C ALA A 85 -29.67 -15.49 21.57
N TYR A 86 -30.04 -16.24 22.58
CA TYR A 86 -29.16 -16.62 23.68
C TYR A 86 -28.49 -17.92 23.33
N VAL A 87 -27.17 -17.97 23.43
CA VAL A 87 -26.37 -19.15 23.06
C VAL A 87 -25.44 -19.52 24.20
N GLN A 88 -25.15 -20.80 24.31
CA GLN A 88 -24.31 -21.34 25.38
C GLN A 88 -23.38 -22.44 24.84
N ASP A 89 -22.17 -22.48 25.35
CA ASP A 89 -21.26 -23.61 25.27
C ASP A 89 -20.94 -24.14 26.71
N PRO A 90 -20.15 -25.22 26.88
CA PRO A 90 -19.80 -25.69 28.21
C PRO A 90 -19.02 -24.71 29.08
N SER A 91 -18.51 -23.61 28.53
CA SER A 91 -17.64 -22.65 29.20
C SER A 91 -18.34 -21.35 29.57
N GLY A 92 -19.44 -21.00 28.89
CA GLY A 92 -20.14 -19.72 29.10
C GLY A 92 -21.34 -19.51 28.21
N SER A 93 -21.89 -18.29 28.28
CA SER A 93 -23.06 -17.85 27.48
C SER A 93 -22.77 -16.55 26.75
N ALA A 94 -23.49 -16.30 25.64
CA ALA A 94 -23.38 -15.09 24.86
C ALA A 94 -24.76 -14.68 24.30
N GLU A 95 -24.88 -13.40 23.92
CA GLU A 95 -26.04 -12.84 23.24
C GLU A 95 -25.73 -12.53 21.78
N LEU A 96 -26.57 -12.97 20.86
CA LEU A 96 -26.49 -12.67 19.45
C LEU A 96 -27.63 -11.74 19.08
N VAL A 97 -27.33 -10.55 18.55
CA VAL A 97 -28.34 -9.48 18.36
C VAL A 97 -28.44 -9.07 16.90
N TRP A 98 -29.66 -8.98 16.37
CA TRP A 98 -29.93 -8.48 15.02
C TRP A 98 -30.92 -7.31 15.07
N PHE A 99 -30.55 -6.22 14.43
CA PHE A 99 -31.38 -5.01 14.29
C PHE A 99 -32.06 -4.94 12.92
N GLN A 100 -31.55 -5.70 11.94
CA GLN A 100 -32.04 -5.75 10.56
C GLN A 100 -32.18 -7.21 10.09
N GLY A 101 -33.04 -7.44 9.08
CA GLY A 101 -33.24 -8.78 8.54
C GLY A 101 -33.93 -9.75 9.51
N ILE A 102 -34.62 -9.28 10.52
CA ILE A 102 -35.23 -10.06 11.61
C ILE A 102 -36.05 -11.22 11.09
N LYS A 103 -36.93 -10.99 10.12
CA LYS A 103 -37.80 -12.04 9.55
C LYS A 103 -37.05 -13.18 8.88
N TRP A 104 -35.86 -12.92 8.38
CA TRP A 104 -35.01 -13.90 7.73
C TRP A 104 -34.20 -14.70 8.74
N ILE A 105 -33.62 -14.03 9.74
CA ILE A 105 -32.82 -14.70 10.77
C ILE A 105 -33.70 -15.54 11.70
N GLU A 106 -34.89 -15.08 12.04
CA GLU A 106 -35.88 -15.79 12.84
C GLU A 106 -36.18 -17.19 12.27
N LYS A 107 -36.30 -17.30 10.93
CA LYS A 107 -36.52 -18.57 10.25
C LYS A 107 -35.32 -19.52 10.25
N ARG A 108 -34.13 -19.01 10.56
CA ARG A 108 -32.87 -19.76 10.53
C ARG A 108 -32.38 -20.18 11.91
N VAL A 109 -32.82 -19.50 12.96
CA VAL A 109 -32.38 -19.77 14.33
C VAL A 109 -33.37 -20.70 14.99
N GLU A 110 -32.92 -21.92 15.29
CA GLU A 110 -33.72 -22.95 15.95
C GLU A 110 -33.21 -23.16 17.38
N VAL A 111 -34.12 -23.04 18.36
CA VAL A 111 -33.79 -23.33 19.78
C VAL A 111 -33.41 -24.81 19.93
N GLY A 112 -32.36 -25.06 20.69
CA GLY A 112 -31.79 -26.41 20.89
C GLY A 112 -30.76 -26.83 19.85
N ARG A 113 -30.67 -26.13 18.70
CA ARG A 113 -29.71 -26.43 17.65
C ARG A 113 -28.36 -25.79 17.89
N GLU A 114 -27.30 -26.45 17.42
CA GLU A 114 -25.93 -26.00 17.52
C GLU A 114 -25.50 -25.29 16.25
N TYR A 115 -24.83 -24.13 16.44
CA TYR A 115 -24.31 -23.30 15.36
C TYR A 115 -22.86 -22.96 15.57
N LEU A 116 -22.12 -22.81 14.47
CA LEU A 116 -20.86 -22.10 14.43
C LEU A 116 -21.19 -20.61 14.28
N VAL A 117 -20.83 -19.83 15.30
CA VAL A 117 -21.10 -18.40 15.39
C VAL A 117 -19.82 -17.66 15.04
N PHE A 118 -19.89 -16.73 14.09
CA PHE A 118 -18.76 -15.90 13.71
C PHE A 118 -19.16 -14.42 13.73
N GLY A 119 -18.35 -13.59 14.37
CA GLY A 119 -18.62 -12.15 14.43
C GLY A 119 -17.61 -11.37 15.25
N ARG A 120 -17.86 -10.07 15.37
CA ARG A 120 -17.09 -9.17 16.21
C ARG A 120 -17.60 -9.24 17.65
N PRO A 121 -16.76 -9.61 18.61
CA PRO A 121 -17.18 -9.64 20.02
C PRO A 121 -17.34 -8.20 20.55
N SER A 122 -18.33 -8.00 21.38
CA SER A 122 -18.53 -6.82 22.20
C SER A 122 -18.97 -7.25 23.59
N PHE A 123 -18.75 -6.41 24.60
CA PHE A 123 -19.14 -6.73 25.96
C PHE A 123 -20.13 -5.70 26.46
N TYR A 124 -21.25 -6.16 26.98
CA TYR A 124 -22.26 -5.32 27.60
C TYR A 124 -22.56 -5.86 29.01
N ARG A 125 -22.26 -5.06 30.03
CA ARG A 125 -22.40 -5.45 31.45
C ARG A 125 -21.74 -6.80 31.79
N GLY A 126 -20.56 -7.06 31.21
CA GLY A 126 -19.82 -8.30 31.44
C GLY A 126 -20.28 -9.52 30.64
N THR A 127 -21.35 -9.39 29.86
CA THR A 127 -21.84 -10.47 28.98
C THR A 127 -21.30 -10.27 27.56
N LEU A 128 -20.78 -11.36 26.96
CA LEU A 128 -20.37 -11.39 25.55
C LEU A 128 -21.61 -11.19 24.68
N SER A 129 -21.56 -10.18 23.82
CA SER A 129 -22.62 -9.85 22.86
C SER A 129 -22.04 -9.72 21.46
N MET A 130 -22.78 -10.14 20.45
CA MET A 130 -22.41 -9.96 19.04
C MET A 130 -23.54 -9.36 18.25
N ALA A 131 -23.27 -8.26 17.55
CA ALA A 131 -24.21 -7.64 16.63
C ALA A 131 -24.08 -8.25 15.23
N HIS A 132 -25.19 -8.70 14.65
CA HIS A 132 -25.26 -9.29 13.32
C HIS A 132 -24.22 -10.39 13.05
N PRO A 133 -24.05 -11.40 13.95
CA PRO A 133 -23.12 -12.50 13.69
C PRO A 133 -23.58 -13.35 12.50
N GLU A 134 -22.61 -13.98 11.83
CA GLU A 134 -22.88 -15.05 10.88
C GLU A 134 -23.14 -16.33 11.66
N LEU A 135 -24.19 -17.07 11.26
CA LEU A 135 -24.54 -18.38 11.79
C LEU A 135 -24.42 -19.43 10.69
N GLU A 136 -23.69 -20.49 10.96
CA GLU A 136 -23.58 -21.65 10.08
C GLU A 136 -23.96 -22.92 10.85
N THR A 137 -24.71 -23.81 10.21
CA THR A 137 -24.91 -25.15 10.78
C THR A 137 -23.62 -25.95 10.71
N MET A 138 -23.47 -26.95 11.55
CA MET A 138 -22.26 -27.81 11.54
C MET A 138 -22.05 -28.49 10.18
N GLU A 139 -23.11 -28.83 9.47
CA GLU A 139 -23.05 -29.41 8.13
C GLU A 139 -22.47 -28.40 7.11
N GLN A 140 -22.94 -27.17 7.16
CA GLN A 140 -22.42 -26.08 6.32
C GLN A 140 -20.94 -25.77 6.63
N ALA A 141 -20.57 -25.79 7.90
CA ALA A 141 -19.19 -25.59 8.33
C ALA A 141 -18.26 -26.71 7.86
N LEU A 142 -18.72 -27.97 7.91
CA LEU A 142 -17.96 -29.13 7.43
C LEU A 142 -17.79 -29.14 5.90
N SER A 143 -18.82 -28.77 5.16
CA SER A 143 -18.73 -28.67 3.68
C SER A 143 -17.76 -27.56 3.23
N ARG A 144 -17.57 -26.52 4.04
CA ARG A 144 -16.62 -25.43 3.77
C ARG A 144 -15.19 -25.75 4.18
N LYS A 145 -14.94 -26.78 4.97
CA LYS A 145 -13.61 -27.16 5.51
C LYS A 145 -12.54 -27.43 4.43
N ALA A 146 -12.95 -27.56 3.17
CA ALA A 146 -12.05 -27.71 2.02
C ALA A 146 -11.45 -26.37 1.51
N GLU A 147 -11.94 -25.21 1.96
CA GLU A 147 -11.46 -23.91 1.52
C GLU A 147 -10.79 -23.18 2.70
N SER A 148 -9.52 -22.89 2.56
CA SER A 148 -8.56 -22.22 3.45
C SER A 148 -9.09 -21.62 4.78
N GLY A 149 -8.35 -21.82 5.87
CA GLY A 149 -8.70 -21.33 7.21
C GLY A 149 -8.70 -19.83 7.40
N MET A 150 -8.05 -19.07 6.52
CA MET A 150 -8.00 -17.60 6.56
C MET A 150 -8.83 -16.99 5.42
N GLN A 151 -9.79 -16.14 5.77
CA GLN A 151 -10.63 -15.44 4.81
C GLN A 151 -10.18 -14.00 4.66
N GLY A 152 -9.89 -13.57 3.40
CA GLY A 152 -9.58 -12.21 3.07
C GLY A 152 -10.79 -11.26 3.19
N ILE A 153 -10.56 -10.08 3.76
CA ILE A 153 -11.52 -8.98 3.79
C ILE A 153 -11.05 -7.91 2.81
N TYR A 154 -11.91 -7.61 1.84
CA TYR A 154 -11.60 -6.69 0.76
C TYR A 154 -12.01 -5.25 1.08
N PRO A 155 -11.23 -4.26 0.61
CA PRO A 155 -11.67 -2.87 0.62
C PRO A 155 -13.02 -2.73 -0.10
N SER A 156 -13.93 -1.93 0.47
CA SER A 156 -15.27 -1.74 -0.07
C SER A 156 -15.80 -0.37 0.32
N THR A 157 -16.73 0.16 -0.45
CA THR A 157 -17.50 1.37 -0.10
C THR A 157 -18.82 0.97 0.56
N GLU A 158 -19.46 1.92 1.25
CA GLU A 158 -20.77 1.69 1.89
C GLU A 158 -21.81 1.19 0.87
N LYS A 159 -21.86 1.81 -0.32
CA LYS A 159 -22.80 1.44 -1.37
C LYS A 159 -22.57 0.02 -1.89
N LEU A 160 -21.30 -0.35 -2.05
CA LEU A 160 -20.93 -1.69 -2.51
C LEU A 160 -21.21 -2.73 -1.42
N SER A 161 -20.92 -2.41 -0.17
CA SER A 161 -21.17 -3.29 0.98
C SER A 161 -22.64 -3.63 1.17
N ASN A 162 -23.54 -2.67 0.88
CA ASN A 162 -25.00 -2.89 0.94
C ASN A 162 -25.50 -3.89 -0.12
N GLN A 163 -24.81 -4.04 -1.26
CA GLN A 163 -25.22 -4.94 -2.34
C GLN A 163 -24.44 -6.24 -2.39
N LEU A 164 -23.15 -6.22 -2.08
CA LEU A 164 -22.26 -7.37 -2.22
C LEU A 164 -21.75 -7.91 -0.87
N GLY A 165 -21.52 -7.03 0.10
CA GLY A 165 -20.92 -7.39 1.38
C GLY A 165 -19.56 -8.12 1.23
N THR A 166 -18.91 -8.43 2.34
CA THR A 166 -17.62 -9.15 2.36
C THR A 166 -17.74 -10.56 1.75
N LYS A 167 -18.85 -11.25 2.04
CA LYS A 167 -19.09 -12.60 1.53
C LYS A 167 -19.31 -12.62 0.02
N GLY A 168 -20.03 -11.63 -0.51
CA GLY A 168 -20.26 -11.47 -1.94
C GLY A 168 -18.96 -11.21 -2.71
N MET A 169 -18.10 -10.33 -2.20
CA MET A 169 -16.77 -10.07 -2.78
C MET A 169 -15.89 -11.33 -2.79
N TYR A 170 -15.83 -12.04 -1.66
CA TYR A 170 -15.09 -13.30 -1.58
C TYR A 170 -15.58 -14.33 -2.59
N GLN A 171 -16.89 -14.49 -2.74
CA GLN A 171 -17.46 -15.43 -3.71
C GLN A 171 -17.13 -15.06 -5.16
N ILE A 172 -17.12 -13.77 -5.49
CA ILE A 172 -16.70 -13.29 -6.82
C ILE A 172 -15.23 -13.65 -7.07
N VAL A 173 -14.36 -13.47 -6.08
CA VAL A 173 -12.94 -13.83 -6.20
C VAL A 173 -12.76 -15.34 -6.34
N CYS A 174 -13.53 -16.17 -5.63
CA CYS A 174 -13.53 -17.62 -5.81
C CYS A 174 -13.91 -18.01 -7.25
N ASN A 175 -14.96 -17.38 -7.80
CA ASN A 175 -15.41 -17.66 -9.17
C ASN A 175 -14.38 -17.16 -10.20
N LEU A 176 -13.81 -15.98 -9.98
CA LEU A 176 -12.72 -15.44 -10.79
C LEU A 176 -11.53 -16.40 -10.82
N TRP A 177 -11.08 -16.88 -9.65
CA TRP A 177 -9.94 -17.79 -9.55
C TRP A 177 -10.11 -19.04 -10.40
N ARG A 178 -11.31 -19.64 -10.39
CA ARG A 178 -11.63 -20.81 -11.24
C ARG A 178 -11.48 -20.52 -12.74
N LEU A 179 -11.72 -19.29 -13.18
CA LEU A 179 -11.59 -18.86 -14.57
C LEU A 179 -10.13 -18.59 -14.98
N VAL A 180 -9.33 -17.99 -14.07
CA VAL A 180 -8.02 -17.41 -14.45
C VAL A 180 -6.83 -18.27 -14.03
N ARG A 181 -6.96 -19.18 -13.06
CA ARG A 181 -5.84 -19.90 -12.43
C ARG A 181 -4.88 -20.60 -13.41
N ASP A 182 -5.42 -21.15 -14.49
CA ASP A 182 -4.64 -21.90 -15.48
C ASP A 182 -4.14 -21.01 -16.64
N ARG A 183 -4.41 -19.70 -16.57
CA ARG A 183 -4.04 -18.68 -17.57
C ARG A 183 -3.06 -17.65 -17.05
N ILE A 184 -2.63 -17.76 -15.80
CA ILE A 184 -1.63 -16.89 -15.19
C ILE A 184 -0.25 -17.39 -15.59
N SER A 185 0.43 -16.64 -16.45
CA SER A 185 1.84 -16.84 -16.77
C SER A 185 2.72 -16.02 -15.83
N ASP A 186 3.90 -16.55 -15.49
CA ASP A 186 4.87 -15.83 -14.67
C ASP A 186 5.82 -15.04 -15.59
N PRO A 187 5.86 -13.71 -15.49
CA PRO A 187 6.75 -12.89 -16.30
C PRO A 187 8.22 -12.97 -15.86
N LEU A 188 8.50 -13.45 -14.63
CA LEU A 188 9.85 -13.53 -14.12
C LEU A 188 10.51 -14.87 -14.48
N PRO A 189 11.74 -14.87 -15.00
CA PRO A 189 12.53 -16.08 -15.21
C PRO A 189 12.73 -16.87 -13.90
N GLU A 190 12.83 -18.18 -14.01
CA GLU A 190 13.05 -19.06 -12.85
C GLU A 190 14.33 -18.72 -12.09
N SER A 191 15.40 -18.36 -12.81
CA SER A 191 16.67 -17.95 -12.21
C SER A 191 16.51 -16.74 -11.28
N LEU A 192 15.72 -15.76 -11.69
CA LEU A 192 15.45 -14.57 -10.87
C LEU A 192 14.58 -14.92 -9.65
N ARG A 193 13.56 -15.76 -9.85
CA ARG A 193 12.72 -16.22 -8.75
C ARG A 193 13.52 -16.98 -7.68
N THR A 194 14.39 -17.88 -8.11
CA THR A 194 15.27 -18.64 -7.21
C THR A 194 16.23 -17.71 -6.47
N GLN A 195 16.86 -16.76 -7.17
CA GLN A 195 17.80 -15.82 -6.58
C GLN A 195 17.20 -14.99 -5.44
N TYR A 196 15.94 -14.58 -5.58
CA TYR A 196 15.25 -13.72 -4.59
C TYR A 196 14.25 -14.47 -3.71
N GLY A 197 14.20 -15.81 -3.78
CA GLY A 197 13.28 -16.63 -2.98
C GLY A 197 11.79 -16.34 -3.25
N LEU A 198 11.45 -16.07 -4.52
CA LEU A 198 10.10 -15.71 -4.93
C LEU A 198 9.30 -16.94 -5.33
N ILE A 199 8.09 -17.08 -4.78
CA ILE A 199 7.13 -18.09 -5.24
C ILE A 199 6.59 -17.74 -6.63
N PRO A 200 6.08 -18.72 -7.40
CA PRO A 200 5.42 -18.48 -8.68
C PRO A 200 4.26 -17.48 -8.55
N LEU A 201 4.04 -16.66 -9.59
CA LEU A 201 2.99 -15.62 -9.57
C LEU A 201 1.59 -16.20 -9.33
N ARG A 202 1.30 -17.37 -9.94
CA ARG A 202 0.04 -18.09 -9.71
C ARG A 202 -0.18 -18.45 -8.24
N GLU A 203 0.86 -18.95 -7.57
CA GLU A 203 0.82 -19.27 -6.15
C GLU A 203 0.68 -18.02 -5.29
N ALA A 204 1.33 -16.91 -5.67
CA ALA A 204 1.21 -15.65 -4.99
C ALA A 204 -0.23 -15.11 -5.06
N PHE A 205 -0.87 -15.11 -6.24
CA PHE A 205 -2.28 -14.72 -6.38
C PHE A 205 -3.21 -15.68 -5.63
N TYR A 206 -2.92 -16.97 -5.59
CA TYR A 206 -3.73 -17.90 -4.81
C TYR A 206 -3.65 -17.56 -3.31
N ASN A 207 -2.43 -17.49 -2.76
CA ASN A 207 -2.23 -17.33 -1.34
C ASN A 207 -2.50 -15.91 -0.82
N ILE A 208 -2.58 -14.90 -1.68
CA ILE A 208 -3.05 -13.57 -1.26
C ILE A 208 -4.58 -13.55 -1.08
N HIS A 209 -5.33 -14.35 -1.83
CA HIS A 209 -6.79 -14.40 -1.73
C HIS A 209 -7.27 -15.54 -0.81
N PHE A 210 -6.57 -16.67 -0.82
CA PHE A 210 -6.92 -17.92 -0.14
C PHE A 210 -5.72 -18.48 0.62
N PRO A 211 -5.18 -17.77 1.61
CA PRO A 211 -3.96 -18.19 2.28
C PRO A 211 -4.18 -19.48 3.07
N GLN A 212 -3.36 -20.47 2.80
CA GLN A 212 -3.39 -21.75 3.51
C GLN A 212 -2.63 -21.71 4.83
N SER A 213 -1.66 -20.79 4.94
CA SER A 213 -0.90 -20.54 6.15
C SER A 213 -0.43 -19.08 6.20
N GLN A 214 -0.06 -18.62 7.40
CA GLN A 214 0.53 -17.29 7.58
C GLN A 214 1.86 -17.14 6.83
N GLU A 215 2.62 -18.22 6.70
CA GLU A 215 3.88 -18.22 5.97
C GLU A 215 3.66 -18.04 4.46
N LEU A 216 2.76 -18.82 3.87
CA LEU A 216 2.41 -18.69 2.45
C LEU A 216 1.80 -17.32 2.12
N LEU A 217 1.03 -16.74 3.06
CA LEU A 217 0.56 -15.36 2.92
C LEU A 217 1.70 -14.34 2.86
N ARG A 218 2.71 -14.46 3.74
CA ARG A 218 3.89 -13.60 3.73
C ARG A 218 4.67 -13.72 2.42
N GLN A 219 4.88 -14.94 1.94
CA GLN A 219 5.56 -15.20 0.67
C GLN A 219 4.79 -14.60 -0.52
N ALA A 220 3.46 -14.73 -0.53
CA ALA A 220 2.61 -14.11 -1.53
C ALA A 220 2.72 -12.56 -1.50
N GLN A 221 2.63 -11.96 -0.32
CA GLN A 221 2.82 -10.52 -0.14
C GLN A 221 4.20 -10.05 -0.58
N TYR A 222 5.25 -10.81 -0.24
CA TYR A 222 6.62 -10.49 -0.65
C TYR A 222 6.76 -10.51 -2.17
N ARG A 223 6.25 -11.58 -2.84
CA ARG A 223 6.26 -11.69 -4.29
C ARG A 223 5.53 -10.53 -4.97
N LEU A 224 4.32 -10.22 -4.57
CA LEU A 224 3.51 -9.16 -5.21
C LEU A 224 4.11 -7.76 -5.00
N LYS A 225 4.67 -7.47 -3.82
CA LYS A 225 5.42 -6.24 -3.56
C LYS A 225 6.68 -6.15 -4.40
N PHE A 226 7.39 -7.26 -4.57
CA PHE A 226 8.58 -7.31 -5.43
C PHE A 226 8.22 -6.97 -6.88
N ASP A 227 7.15 -7.57 -7.43
CA ASP A 227 6.71 -7.31 -8.81
C ASP A 227 6.33 -5.84 -9.01
N GLU A 228 5.60 -5.24 -8.07
CA GLU A 228 5.22 -3.82 -8.11
C GLU A 228 6.46 -2.91 -8.09
N LEU A 229 7.37 -3.13 -7.15
CA LEU A 229 8.58 -2.33 -7.02
C LEU A 229 9.53 -2.54 -8.20
N LEU A 230 9.65 -3.76 -8.71
CA LEU A 230 10.44 -4.04 -9.92
C LEU A 230 9.89 -3.28 -11.12
N GLY A 231 8.57 -3.28 -11.32
CA GLY A 231 7.92 -2.52 -12.39
C GLY A 231 8.23 -1.02 -12.32
N VAL A 232 8.17 -0.43 -11.12
CA VAL A 232 8.56 0.97 -10.89
C VAL A 232 10.04 1.18 -11.22
N GLN A 233 10.94 0.32 -10.74
CA GLN A 233 12.39 0.43 -11.01
C GLN A 233 12.72 0.28 -12.49
N LEU A 234 12.11 -0.66 -13.19
CA LEU A 234 12.31 -0.83 -14.62
C LEU A 234 11.86 0.42 -15.41
N ASN A 235 10.74 1.02 -15.05
CA ASN A 235 10.27 2.27 -15.64
C ASN A 235 11.27 3.42 -15.40
N VAL A 236 11.78 3.57 -14.18
CA VAL A 236 12.77 4.60 -13.84
C VAL A 236 14.06 4.38 -14.64
N GLN A 237 14.57 3.15 -14.71
CA GLN A 237 15.79 2.83 -15.45
C GLN A 237 15.61 3.02 -16.97
N SER A 238 14.48 2.60 -17.52
CA SER A 238 14.14 2.84 -18.95
C SER A 238 14.15 4.33 -19.30
N ARG A 239 13.50 5.16 -18.49
CA ARG A 239 13.52 6.62 -18.68
C ARG A 239 14.91 7.21 -18.53
N ARG A 240 15.72 6.71 -17.58
CA ARG A 240 17.12 7.12 -17.39
C ARG A 240 17.93 6.80 -18.64
N THR A 241 17.88 5.58 -19.13
CA THR A 241 18.59 5.16 -20.34
C THR A 241 18.17 5.97 -21.57
N ALA A 242 16.85 6.17 -21.77
CA ALA A 242 16.35 6.97 -22.87
C ALA A 242 16.81 8.44 -22.81
N ARG A 243 16.93 9.02 -21.62
CA ARG A 243 17.47 10.38 -21.45
C ARG A 243 18.97 10.42 -21.75
N LEU A 244 19.77 9.48 -21.23
CA LEU A 244 21.21 9.41 -21.49
C LEU A 244 21.52 9.26 -22.98
N ALA A 245 20.67 8.54 -23.72
CA ALA A 245 20.81 8.36 -25.15
C ALA A 245 20.47 9.62 -25.99
N LYS A 246 19.74 10.59 -25.42
CA LYS A 246 19.17 11.75 -26.15
C LYS A 246 19.83 13.10 -25.83
N SER A 247 20.59 13.22 -24.75
CA SER A 247 21.12 14.52 -24.32
C SER A 247 22.60 14.45 -24.01
N ASP A 248 23.37 15.24 -24.76
CA ASP A 248 24.76 15.53 -24.43
C ASP A 248 24.78 16.45 -23.21
N GLY A 249 25.63 16.11 -22.25
CA GLY A 249 25.90 16.94 -21.07
C GLY A 249 27.03 17.94 -21.34
N PHE A 250 26.99 19.05 -20.62
CA PHE A 250 28.14 19.94 -20.59
C PHE A 250 29.31 19.27 -19.82
N LEU A 251 30.51 19.35 -20.39
CA LEU A 251 31.72 18.79 -19.78
C LEU A 251 32.38 19.81 -18.85
N PHE A 252 32.65 19.43 -17.61
CA PHE A 252 33.40 20.21 -16.64
C PHE A 252 34.72 19.52 -16.28
N PRO A 253 35.71 19.46 -17.18
CA PRO A 253 36.96 18.74 -16.96
C PRO A 253 37.85 19.43 -15.93
N LYS A 254 37.74 20.73 -15.74
CA LYS A 254 38.63 21.50 -14.88
C LYS A 254 38.04 21.67 -13.47
N VAL A 255 38.91 21.51 -12.47
CA VAL A 255 38.71 22.07 -11.13
C VAL A 255 39.67 23.26 -11.07
N GLY A 256 39.10 24.43 -11.28
CA GLY A 256 39.91 25.64 -11.49
C GLY A 256 40.21 26.41 -10.22
N GLU A 257 40.61 27.63 -10.43
CA GLU A 257 41.04 28.53 -9.34
C GLU A 257 39.89 29.00 -8.43
N VAL A 258 38.72 29.22 -9.01
CA VAL A 258 37.55 29.66 -8.24
C VAL A 258 37.12 28.58 -7.24
N PHE A 259 36.99 27.36 -7.68
CA PHE A 259 36.66 26.22 -6.79
C PHE A 259 37.73 26.02 -5.72
N ASN A 260 39.01 26.01 -6.11
CA ASN A 260 40.10 25.74 -5.19
C ASN A 260 40.25 26.84 -4.15
N THR A 261 40.14 28.11 -4.55
CA THR A 261 40.17 29.24 -3.62
C THR A 261 39.04 29.20 -2.60
N PHE A 262 37.80 28.91 -3.08
CA PHE A 262 36.66 28.74 -2.18
C PHE A 262 36.89 27.56 -1.21
N TYR A 263 37.28 26.39 -1.73
CA TYR A 263 37.49 25.17 -0.94
C TYR A 263 38.58 25.34 0.13
N ASN A 264 39.70 26.02 -0.19
CA ASN A 264 40.85 26.14 0.70
C ASN A 264 40.74 27.30 1.67
N SER A 265 40.05 28.39 1.30
CA SER A 265 40.14 29.67 2.03
C SER A 265 38.81 30.26 2.49
N LYS A 266 37.69 29.85 1.90
CA LYS A 266 36.37 30.51 2.16
C LYS A 266 35.34 29.54 2.80
N LEU A 267 35.67 28.24 2.94
CA LEU A 267 34.76 27.35 3.63
C LEU A 267 34.57 27.76 5.09
N PRO A 268 33.35 27.94 5.56
CA PRO A 268 33.07 28.30 6.95
C PRO A 268 33.42 27.22 7.96
N PHE A 269 33.51 25.97 7.49
CA PHE A 269 33.91 24.80 8.27
C PHE A 269 34.39 23.69 7.32
N PRO A 270 35.21 22.72 7.79
CA PRO A 270 35.65 21.61 6.96
C PRO A 270 34.47 20.72 6.54
N LEU A 271 34.48 20.28 5.27
CA LEU A 271 33.46 19.35 4.76
C LEU A 271 33.47 18.04 5.52
N THR A 272 32.29 17.51 5.80
CA THR A 272 32.13 16.15 6.31
C THR A 272 32.55 15.10 5.28
N GLY A 273 32.81 13.87 5.72
CA GLY A 273 33.14 12.77 4.81
C GLY A 273 32.04 12.51 3.77
N ALA A 274 30.77 12.64 4.14
CA ALA A 274 29.63 12.50 3.23
C ALA A 274 29.60 13.61 2.17
N GLN A 275 29.79 14.87 2.56
CA GLN A 275 29.86 16.00 1.62
C GLN A 275 31.02 15.85 0.63
N LYS A 276 32.20 15.49 1.11
CA LYS A 276 33.38 15.21 0.24
C LYS A 276 33.10 14.11 -0.78
N ARG A 277 32.43 13.03 -0.35
CA ARG A 277 32.03 11.93 -1.24
C ARG A 277 31.07 12.42 -2.32
N VAL A 278 30.01 13.14 -1.94
CA VAL A 278 28.99 13.63 -2.87
C VAL A 278 29.57 14.61 -3.88
N VAL A 279 30.42 15.58 -3.46
CA VAL A 279 31.10 16.50 -4.38
C VAL A 279 32.00 15.76 -5.37
N ARG A 280 32.69 14.70 -4.92
CA ARG A 280 33.50 13.85 -5.81
C ARG A 280 32.65 13.09 -6.83
N GLU A 281 31.52 12.54 -6.40
CA GLU A 281 30.59 11.85 -7.29
C GLU A 281 29.97 12.80 -8.32
N ILE A 282 29.57 14.02 -7.92
CA ILE A 282 29.08 15.06 -8.83
C ILE A 282 30.15 15.39 -9.88
N ARG A 283 31.40 15.58 -9.45
CA ARG A 283 32.50 15.83 -10.36
C ARG A 283 32.70 14.68 -11.34
N GLN A 284 32.64 13.42 -10.87
CA GLN A 284 32.77 12.26 -11.74
C GLN A 284 31.69 12.22 -12.82
N ASP A 285 30.46 12.57 -12.49
CA ASP A 285 29.37 12.62 -13.47
C ASP A 285 29.57 13.76 -14.49
N THR A 286 30.06 14.92 -14.07
CA THR A 286 30.21 16.09 -14.95
C THR A 286 31.36 16.00 -15.95
N VAL A 287 32.19 14.96 -15.88
CA VAL A 287 33.22 14.66 -16.90
C VAL A 287 32.84 13.52 -17.86
N THR A 288 31.66 12.95 -17.73
CA THR A 288 31.23 11.81 -18.57
C THR A 288 30.66 12.21 -19.94
N GLY A 289 30.30 13.47 -20.14
CA GLY A 289 29.58 13.93 -21.33
C GLY A 289 28.10 13.65 -21.33
N PHE A 290 27.56 13.01 -20.29
CA PHE A 290 26.13 12.82 -20.13
C PHE A 290 25.53 13.86 -19.19
N GLN A 291 24.28 14.24 -19.46
CA GLN A 291 23.55 15.16 -18.57
C GLN A 291 23.37 14.55 -17.18
N MET A 292 24.00 15.17 -16.17
CA MET A 292 23.85 14.76 -14.78
C MET A 292 22.44 15.10 -14.26
N ASN A 293 21.86 14.17 -13.53
CA ASN A 293 20.62 14.38 -12.76
C ASN A 293 20.73 13.61 -11.45
N ARG A 294 20.99 14.32 -10.36
CA ARG A 294 21.17 13.75 -9.02
C ARG A 294 20.19 14.35 -8.02
N LEU A 295 19.63 13.52 -7.18
CA LEU A 295 18.92 13.92 -5.98
C LEU A 295 19.90 13.94 -4.80
N LEU A 296 20.14 15.13 -4.24
CA LEU A 296 20.90 15.28 -3.00
C LEU A 296 19.94 15.25 -1.81
N GLN A 297 19.99 14.18 -1.03
CA GLN A 297 19.17 13.98 0.15
C GLN A 297 19.99 14.14 1.43
N GLY A 298 19.40 14.75 2.45
CA GLY A 298 20.02 14.94 3.76
C GLY A 298 19.11 15.76 4.67
N ASP A 299 19.37 15.72 5.97
CA ASP A 299 18.59 16.44 6.98
C ASP A 299 18.68 17.97 6.84
N VAL A 300 17.81 18.68 7.55
CA VAL A 300 17.90 20.15 7.68
C VAL A 300 19.22 20.50 8.36
N GLY A 301 19.96 21.45 7.79
CA GLY A 301 21.28 21.83 8.33
C GLY A 301 22.45 20.95 7.87
N SER A 302 22.24 19.88 7.09
CA SER A 302 23.31 18.99 6.61
C SER A 302 24.26 19.63 5.58
N GLY A 303 24.08 20.90 5.24
CA GLY A 303 24.95 21.64 4.32
C GLY A 303 24.69 21.38 2.84
N LYS A 304 23.47 20.97 2.44
CA LYS A 304 23.10 20.77 1.02
C LYS A 304 23.39 21.99 0.14
N THR A 305 23.14 23.19 0.65
CA THR A 305 23.42 24.45 -0.05
C THR A 305 24.91 24.61 -0.36
N LEU A 306 25.79 24.16 0.54
CA LEU A 306 27.24 24.23 0.32
C LEU A 306 27.69 23.27 -0.78
N VAL A 307 27.12 22.06 -0.84
CA VAL A 307 27.38 21.12 -1.93
C VAL A 307 26.88 21.67 -3.26
N ALA A 308 25.70 22.29 -3.27
CA ALA A 308 25.18 22.95 -4.48
C ALA A 308 26.08 24.10 -4.92
N LEU A 309 26.56 24.96 -4.01
CA LEU A 309 27.49 26.04 -4.31
C LEU A 309 28.81 25.50 -4.90
N LEU A 310 29.40 24.48 -4.31
CA LEU A 310 30.61 23.85 -4.85
C LEU A 310 30.39 23.30 -6.27
N SER A 311 29.22 22.74 -6.55
CA SER A 311 28.86 22.27 -7.89
C SER A 311 28.70 23.42 -8.89
N MET A 312 28.14 24.55 -8.46
CA MET A 312 28.06 25.76 -9.28
C MET A 312 29.45 26.37 -9.58
N LEU A 313 30.36 26.37 -8.62
CA LEU A 313 31.74 26.84 -8.83
C LEU A 313 32.50 25.95 -9.81
N LEU A 314 32.25 24.64 -9.85
CA LEU A 314 32.78 23.79 -10.90
C LEU A 314 32.31 24.23 -12.30
N ALA A 315 31.04 24.58 -12.46
CA ALA A 315 30.52 25.09 -13.73
C ALA A 315 31.17 26.42 -14.11
N VAL A 316 31.32 27.33 -13.16
CA VAL A 316 31.98 28.64 -13.37
C VAL A 316 33.45 28.48 -13.82
N ASP A 317 34.21 27.59 -13.19
CA ASP A 317 35.61 27.30 -13.59
C ASP A 317 35.73 26.74 -15.03
N ASN A 318 34.65 26.19 -15.56
CA ASN A 318 34.58 25.69 -16.94
C ASN A 318 33.89 26.66 -17.92
N GLY A 319 33.70 27.91 -17.51
CA GLY A 319 33.17 29.00 -18.36
C GLY A 319 31.64 28.99 -18.53
N PHE A 320 30.93 28.29 -17.68
CA PHE A 320 29.46 28.21 -17.70
C PHE A 320 28.83 29.06 -16.61
N GLN A 321 27.60 29.46 -16.83
CA GLN A 321 26.75 30.04 -15.80
C GLN A 321 26.05 28.92 -15.01
N ALA A 322 25.77 29.20 -13.74
CA ALA A 322 25.02 28.28 -12.88
C ALA A 322 23.81 29.00 -12.28
N CYS A 323 22.71 28.26 -12.09
CA CYS A 323 21.48 28.79 -11.51
C CYS A 323 21.01 27.91 -10.37
N MET A 324 20.62 28.52 -9.26
CA MET A 324 19.93 27.86 -8.14
C MET A 324 18.48 28.31 -8.09
N MET A 325 17.56 27.37 -8.27
CA MET A 325 16.12 27.65 -8.14
C MET A 325 15.63 27.38 -6.73
N ALA A 326 14.76 28.24 -6.22
CA ALA A 326 14.09 28.09 -4.94
C ALA A 326 12.57 28.17 -5.12
N PRO A 327 11.75 27.44 -4.34
CA PRO A 327 10.30 27.40 -4.52
C PRO A 327 9.59 28.70 -4.09
N THR A 328 10.23 29.54 -3.29
CA THR A 328 9.67 30.82 -2.82
C THR A 328 10.69 31.94 -2.91
N GLU A 329 10.21 33.17 -3.05
CA GLU A 329 11.04 34.35 -3.06
C GLU A 329 11.85 34.54 -1.75
N ILE A 330 11.26 34.18 -0.62
CA ILE A 330 11.94 34.24 0.69
C ILE A 330 13.18 33.34 0.69
N LEU A 331 13.05 32.12 0.23
CA LEU A 331 14.17 31.18 0.15
C LEU A 331 15.20 31.63 -0.90
N ALA A 332 14.77 32.16 -2.04
CA ALA A 332 15.67 32.70 -3.05
C ALA A 332 16.52 33.82 -2.46
N ARG A 333 15.93 34.78 -1.73
CA ARG A 333 16.61 35.87 -1.04
C ARG A 333 17.57 35.37 0.06
N GLN A 334 17.17 34.36 0.83
CA GLN A 334 18.04 33.73 1.83
C GLN A 334 19.27 33.07 1.20
N HIS A 335 19.09 32.34 0.12
CA HIS A 335 20.18 31.70 -0.62
C HIS A 335 21.09 32.78 -1.23
N PHE A 336 20.52 33.80 -1.87
CA PHE A 336 21.28 34.91 -2.43
C PHE A 336 22.17 35.60 -1.38
N ALA A 337 21.62 35.99 -0.25
CA ALA A 337 22.38 36.64 0.83
C ALA A 337 23.50 35.71 1.37
N THR A 338 23.20 34.42 1.53
CA THR A 338 24.17 33.45 2.03
C THR A 338 25.30 33.20 1.05
N ILE A 339 25.00 33.01 -0.23
CA ILE A 339 25.97 32.76 -1.29
C ILE A 339 26.82 33.98 -1.54
N THR A 340 26.23 35.21 -1.61
CA THR A 340 26.97 36.43 -1.78
C THR A 340 28.00 36.64 -0.66
N ARG A 341 27.60 36.41 0.59
CA ARG A 341 28.51 36.50 1.73
C ARG A 341 29.63 35.47 1.67
N MET A 342 29.34 34.21 1.23
CA MET A 342 30.37 33.19 1.10
C MET A 342 31.36 33.45 -0.02
N LEU A 343 30.94 34.14 -1.07
CA LEU A 343 31.77 34.48 -2.23
C LEU A 343 32.38 35.87 -2.16
N ASP A 344 32.27 36.55 -1.03
CA ASP A 344 32.84 37.91 -0.83
C ASP A 344 34.35 37.92 -1.13
N GLY A 345 34.77 38.89 -1.97
CA GLY A 345 36.15 38.99 -2.43
C GLY A 345 36.59 37.98 -3.50
N MET A 346 35.64 37.16 -4.04
CA MET A 346 35.93 36.25 -5.14
C MET A 346 35.49 36.84 -6.50
N PRO A 347 36.14 36.48 -7.63
CA PRO A 347 35.80 36.97 -8.95
C PRO A 347 34.55 36.31 -9.54
N VAL A 348 33.46 36.21 -8.76
CA VAL A 348 32.20 35.59 -9.14
C VAL A 348 31.04 36.59 -8.92
N ARG A 349 30.32 36.90 -9.97
CA ARG A 349 29.12 37.72 -9.88
C ARG A 349 27.92 36.90 -9.49
N VAL A 350 27.19 37.32 -8.48
CA VAL A 350 25.95 36.70 -8.03
C VAL A 350 24.80 37.63 -8.29
N ALA A 351 23.74 37.15 -8.93
CA ALA A 351 22.51 37.91 -9.17
C ALA A 351 21.30 37.14 -8.67
N ILE A 352 20.23 37.84 -8.35
CA ILE A 352 18.95 37.24 -7.98
C ILE A 352 17.88 37.64 -8.99
N LEU A 353 17.03 36.69 -9.34
CA LEU A 353 15.85 36.91 -10.16
C LEU A 353 14.63 36.41 -9.40
N THR A 354 13.67 37.28 -9.14
CA THR A 354 12.38 36.98 -8.48
C THR A 354 11.25 37.60 -9.29
N GLY A 355 9.99 37.24 -8.94
CA GLY A 355 8.82 37.83 -9.58
C GLY A 355 8.73 39.36 -9.42
N ALA A 356 9.46 39.97 -8.46
CA ALA A 356 9.55 41.41 -8.22
C ALA A 356 10.72 42.08 -8.97
N SER A 357 11.60 41.29 -9.63
CA SER A 357 12.74 41.89 -10.40
C SER A 357 12.23 42.64 -11.63
N LYS A 358 12.76 43.81 -11.86
CA LYS A 358 12.42 44.63 -13.05
C LYS A 358 13.18 44.08 -14.26
N THR A 359 12.60 44.24 -15.46
CA THR A 359 13.14 43.73 -16.75
C THR A 359 14.50 44.34 -17.10
N ALA A 360 14.97 45.36 -16.37
CA ALA A 360 16.24 46.09 -16.59
C ALA A 360 17.35 45.71 -15.57
N GLU A 361 17.10 44.79 -14.66
CA GLU A 361 18.09 44.20 -13.75
C GLU A 361 18.52 42.83 -14.27
#